data_2e34b8094419fccf78635ec899dacdb8
#
_entry.id   2e34b8094419fccf78635ec899dacdb8
#
_cell.length_a   1.000
_cell.length_b   1.000
_cell.length_c   1.000
_cell.angle_alpha   90.00
_cell.angle_beta   90.00
_cell.angle_gamma   90.00
#
_symmetry.space_group_name_H-M   'P 1'
#
loop_
_entity.id
_entity.type
_entity.pdbx_description
1 polymer ?
#
loop_
_entity_poly.entity_id
_entity_poly.type
_entity_poly.pdbx_seq_one_letter_code
_entity_poly.pdbx_strand_id
1 'polypeptide(L)'
;MTDSSLNQGALKRFVERRLLFGQELSLELTAILSVYFVQGILGLARLAVSFFLKDDLGLTPAEVAALTGIASAPWTIKPLFGFISDGFPLFGYRRRPYLVLSGFLGTASWLAMATVVNTGWAAIVAITLSSLSVAVGDVIVDSLVVERARRESQSGAGSLQSLAWGAAALGGLLTAYLGGLLLEYADTRFVFGVTATFPIVVSGVAWLIAEDPVTETSTWQVIGGQIKQLKGAITQKVIWMPALFLFLWQATPTADAAFFFFTTNDLGFEPEFLGRVRLVTSIASLIGIGVFQRFLKAVPFRTIFA
;
A
#
# COMPACT_ATOMS: atom_id res chain seq x y z
N MET A 1 10.47 -29.26 32.49
CA MET A 1 10.72 -28.04 31.62
C MET A 1 10.91 -28.38 30.14
N THR A 2 10.62 -29.57 29.66
CA THR A 2 10.99 -30.06 28.29
C THR A 2 9.82 -30.11 27.29
N ASP A 3 8.58 -30.04 27.72
CA ASP A 3 7.42 -30.22 26.83
C ASP A 3 6.95 -28.90 26.12
N SER A 4 7.11 -27.76 26.80
CA SER A 4 6.73 -26.44 26.24
C SER A 4 7.69 -25.98 25.13
N SER A 5 8.98 -26.32 25.21
CA SER A 5 9.98 -25.92 24.23
C SER A 5 9.89 -26.74 22.94
N LEU A 6 9.51 -28.02 23.03
CA LEU A 6 9.26 -28.89 21.87
C LEU A 6 8.03 -28.45 21.11
N ASN A 7 6.98 -28.05 21.83
CA ASN A 7 5.72 -27.58 21.23
C ASN A 7 5.88 -26.21 20.54
N GLN A 8 6.67 -25.29 21.13
CA GLN A 8 6.99 -24.00 20.51
C GLN A 8 7.80 -24.16 19.22
N GLY A 9 8.78 -25.09 19.19
CA GLY A 9 9.55 -25.36 17.98
C GLY A 9 8.74 -26.04 16.86
N ALA A 10 7.74 -26.87 17.22
CA ALA A 10 6.84 -27.48 16.25
C ALA A 10 5.87 -26.44 15.66
N LEU A 11 5.30 -25.57 16.50
CA LEU A 11 4.42 -24.48 16.07
C LEU A 11 5.15 -23.47 15.17
N LYS A 12 6.36 -23.06 15.54
CA LYS A 12 7.21 -22.17 14.73
C LYS A 12 7.44 -22.77 13.35
N ARG A 13 7.87 -24.03 13.26
CA ARG A 13 8.08 -24.74 11.98
C ARG A 13 6.81 -24.88 11.15
N PHE A 14 5.66 -25.10 11.78
CA PHE A 14 4.38 -25.15 11.09
C PHE A 14 4.03 -23.80 10.46
N VAL A 15 4.14 -22.72 11.25
CA VAL A 15 3.89 -21.32 10.78
C VAL A 15 4.82 -21.00 9.63
N GLU A 16 6.12 -21.21 9.78
CA GLU A 16 7.11 -20.90 8.73
C GLU A 16 6.85 -21.67 7.44
N ARG A 17 6.56 -22.97 7.51
CA ARG A 17 6.36 -23.79 6.31
C ARG A 17 5.01 -23.62 5.64
N ARG A 18 3.94 -23.45 6.42
CA ARG A 18 2.56 -23.45 5.89
C ARG A 18 1.98 -22.06 5.68
N LEU A 19 2.27 -21.12 6.59
CA LEU A 19 1.71 -19.76 6.53
C LEU A 19 2.69 -18.77 5.90
N LEU A 20 3.99 -18.93 6.17
CA LEU A 20 5.02 -18.01 5.66
C LEU A 20 5.77 -18.55 4.42
N PHE A 21 5.23 -19.56 3.76
CA PHE A 21 5.79 -20.15 2.53
C PHE A 21 7.29 -20.50 2.60
N GLY A 22 7.76 -20.90 3.79
CA GLY A 22 9.15 -21.23 4.04
C GLY A 22 10.01 -20.05 4.52
N GLN A 23 9.45 -18.86 4.66
CA GLN A 23 10.15 -17.70 5.20
C GLN A 23 10.35 -17.82 6.71
N GLU A 24 11.54 -17.48 7.20
CA GLU A 24 11.83 -17.45 8.62
C GLU A 24 11.08 -16.31 9.31
N LEU A 25 10.40 -16.63 10.42
CA LEU A 25 9.73 -15.65 11.25
C LEU A 25 10.77 -14.77 11.96
N SER A 26 10.84 -13.51 11.60
CA SER A 26 11.71 -12.50 12.17
C SER A 26 10.96 -11.22 12.49
N LEU A 27 11.52 -10.37 13.36
CA LEU A 27 10.94 -9.06 13.68
C LEU A 27 10.82 -8.19 12.42
N GLU A 28 11.81 -8.23 11.54
CA GLU A 28 11.81 -7.53 10.27
C GLU A 28 10.68 -8.00 9.35
N LEU A 29 10.50 -9.33 9.20
CA LEU A 29 9.39 -9.87 8.40
C LEU A 29 8.03 -9.46 8.99
N THR A 30 7.91 -9.48 10.31
CA THR A 30 6.69 -9.03 11.00
C THR A 30 6.42 -7.56 10.72
N ALA A 31 7.44 -6.69 10.74
CA ALA A 31 7.30 -5.27 10.39
C ALA A 31 6.83 -5.12 8.93
N ILE A 32 7.48 -5.80 7.99
CA ILE A 32 7.13 -5.77 6.57
C ILE A 32 5.65 -6.15 6.38
N LEU A 33 5.24 -7.32 6.88
CA LEU A 33 3.88 -7.82 6.71
C LEU A 33 2.84 -6.93 7.40
N SER A 34 3.18 -6.34 8.56
CA SER A 34 2.31 -5.40 9.27
C SER A 34 2.06 -4.13 8.46
N VAL A 35 3.09 -3.57 7.81
CA VAL A 35 2.93 -2.38 6.97
C VAL A 35 2.05 -2.68 5.76
N TYR A 36 2.27 -3.79 5.05
CA TYR A 36 1.39 -4.18 3.93
C TYR A 36 -0.04 -4.48 4.39
N PHE A 37 -0.21 -5.11 5.54
CA PHE A 37 -1.53 -5.34 6.13
C PHE A 37 -2.25 -4.02 6.42
N VAL A 38 -1.57 -3.04 7.02
CA VAL A 38 -2.11 -1.69 7.25
C VAL A 38 -2.48 -1.02 5.94
N GLN A 39 -1.66 -1.12 4.89
CA GLN A 39 -2.00 -0.58 3.57
C GLN A 39 -3.31 -1.16 3.04
N GLY A 40 -3.54 -2.47 3.24
CA GLY A 40 -4.81 -3.11 2.91
C GLY A 40 -5.97 -2.55 3.74
N ILE A 41 -5.77 -2.38 5.06
CA ILE A 41 -6.79 -1.84 5.97
C ILE A 41 -7.17 -0.40 5.64
N LEU A 42 -6.26 0.42 5.12
CA LEU A 42 -6.57 1.79 4.68
C LEU A 42 -7.61 1.84 3.54
N GLY A 43 -7.90 0.69 2.91
CA GLY A 43 -9.05 0.51 2.04
C GLY A 43 -10.40 0.80 2.71
N LEU A 44 -10.47 0.81 4.05
CA LEU A 44 -11.65 1.17 4.86
C LEU A 44 -12.20 2.55 4.47
N ALA A 45 -11.33 3.55 4.39
CA ALA A 45 -11.73 4.92 4.07
C ALA A 45 -12.07 5.14 2.59
N ARG A 46 -11.76 4.21 1.69
CA ARG A 46 -11.93 4.44 0.24
C ARG A 46 -13.36 4.77 -0.15
N LEU A 47 -14.32 4.04 0.41
CA LEU A 47 -15.74 4.28 0.15
C LEU A 47 -16.20 5.57 0.86
N ALA A 48 -15.77 5.79 2.11
CA ALA A 48 -16.06 6.99 2.86
C ALA A 48 -15.57 8.26 2.16
N VAL A 49 -14.37 8.25 1.57
CA VAL A 49 -13.86 9.38 0.77
C VAL A 49 -14.79 9.68 -0.42
N SER A 50 -15.26 8.65 -1.13
CA SER A 50 -16.16 8.85 -2.27
C SER A 50 -17.49 9.48 -1.85
N PHE A 51 -18.10 9.01 -0.77
CA PHE A 51 -19.33 9.58 -0.21
C PHE A 51 -19.09 10.99 0.36
N PHE A 52 -18.01 11.20 1.08
CA PHE A 52 -17.66 12.53 1.63
C PHE A 52 -17.49 13.57 0.53
N LEU A 53 -16.75 13.25 -0.53
CA LEU A 53 -16.57 14.20 -1.66
C LEU A 53 -17.89 14.45 -2.39
N LYS A 54 -18.72 13.42 -2.58
CA LYS A 54 -20.00 13.52 -3.29
C LYS A 54 -21.08 14.19 -2.44
N ASP A 55 -21.36 13.65 -1.25
CA ASP A 55 -22.55 13.99 -0.47
C ASP A 55 -22.28 15.10 0.56
N ASP A 56 -21.13 15.06 1.28
CA ASP A 56 -20.82 16.06 2.30
C ASP A 56 -20.27 17.36 1.68
N LEU A 57 -19.47 17.26 0.60
CA LEU A 57 -18.91 18.41 -0.10
C LEU A 57 -19.67 18.80 -1.38
N GLY A 58 -20.61 17.97 -1.83
CA GLY A 58 -21.46 18.26 -3.00
C GLY A 58 -20.70 18.34 -4.33
N LEU A 59 -19.55 17.67 -4.46
CA LEU A 59 -18.71 17.75 -5.65
C LEU A 59 -19.28 16.94 -6.81
N THR A 60 -19.09 17.43 -8.02
CA THR A 60 -19.44 16.74 -9.26
C THR A 60 -18.51 15.57 -9.56
N PRO A 61 -18.91 14.59 -10.41
CA PRO A 61 -18.05 13.48 -10.83
C PRO A 61 -16.71 13.94 -11.42
N ALA A 62 -16.70 15.04 -12.18
CA ALA A 62 -15.49 15.59 -12.79
C ALA A 62 -14.54 16.17 -11.73
N GLU A 63 -15.07 16.89 -10.74
CA GLU A 63 -14.30 17.41 -9.62
C GLU A 63 -13.72 16.27 -8.78
N VAL A 64 -14.51 15.25 -8.44
CA VAL A 64 -14.02 14.07 -7.71
C VAL A 64 -12.91 13.36 -8.49
N ALA A 65 -13.06 13.17 -9.80
CA ALA A 65 -12.03 12.59 -10.65
C ALA A 65 -10.74 13.42 -10.66
N ALA A 66 -10.85 14.75 -10.79
CA ALA A 66 -9.71 15.66 -10.75
C ALA A 66 -9.00 15.63 -9.39
N LEU A 67 -9.75 15.67 -8.28
CA LEU A 67 -9.22 15.64 -6.92
C LEU A 67 -8.48 14.33 -6.62
N THR A 68 -9.08 13.21 -6.96
CA THR A 68 -8.47 11.89 -6.76
C THR A 68 -7.25 11.69 -7.64
N GLY A 69 -7.26 12.25 -8.86
CA GLY A 69 -6.09 12.31 -9.75
C GLY A 69 -4.93 13.07 -9.13
N ILE A 70 -5.16 14.26 -8.59
CA ILE A 70 -4.14 15.06 -7.89
C ILE A 70 -3.64 14.32 -6.65
N ALA A 71 -4.54 13.75 -5.86
CA ALA A 71 -4.18 13.01 -4.65
C ALA A 71 -3.33 11.75 -4.92
N SER A 72 -3.35 11.23 -6.14
CA SER A 72 -2.49 10.10 -6.55
C SER A 72 -1.07 10.52 -6.97
N ALA A 73 -0.78 11.82 -7.10
CA ALA A 73 0.54 12.32 -7.53
C ALA A 73 1.74 11.75 -6.74
N PRO A 74 1.67 11.53 -5.41
CA PRO A 74 2.77 10.90 -4.67
C PRO A 74 3.20 9.53 -5.22
N TRP A 75 2.29 8.75 -5.77
CA TRP A 75 2.60 7.46 -6.40
C TRP A 75 3.39 7.59 -7.69
N THR A 76 3.16 8.67 -8.45
CA THR A 76 3.89 8.96 -9.69
C THR A 76 5.37 9.28 -9.41
N ILE A 77 5.63 9.99 -8.31
CA ILE A 77 6.99 10.38 -7.89
C ILE A 77 7.62 9.43 -6.87
N LYS A 78 7.00 8.28 -6.63
CA LYS A 78 7.42 7.26 -5.66
C LYS A 78 8.94 6.95 -5.70
N PRO A 79 9.62 6.81 -6.85
CA PRO A 79 11.06 6.56 -6.89
C PRO A 79 11.91 7.64 -6.19
N LEU A 80 11.43 8.91 -6.15
CA LEU A 80 12.15 9.99 -5.49
C LEU A 80 12.25 9.75 -3.97
N PHE A 81 11.25 9.14 -3.35
CA PHE A 81 11.27 8.85 -1.92
C PHE A 81 12.34 7.82 -1.56
N GLY A 82 12.62 6.87 -2.47
CA GLY A 82 13.74 5.95 -2.33
C GLY A 82 15.09 6.70 -2.34
N PHE A 83 15.29 7.60 -3.32
CA PHE A 83 16.49 8.42 -3.38
C PHE A 83 16.65 9.32 -2.16
N ILE A 84 15.56 9.90 -1.66
CA ILE A 84 15.58 10.74 -0.47
C ILE A 84 15.98 9.89 0.75
N SER A 85 15.35 8.76 0.97
CA SER A 85 15.65 7.91 2.14
C SER A 85 17.07 7.35 2.11
N ASP A 86 17.59 7.00 0.93
CA ASP A 86 18.96 6.49 0.78
C ASP A 86 20.01 7.60 0.92
N GLY A 87 19.71 8.79 0.39
CA GLY A 87 20.63 9.91 0.34
C GLY A 87 20.64 10.80 1.59
N PHE A 88 19.53 10.86 2.33
CA PHE A 88 19.37 11.72 3.52
C PHE A 88 18.98 10.91 4.75
N PRO A 89 19.94 10.20 5.38
CA PRO A 89 19.63 9.49 6.61
C PRO A 89 19.21 10.46 7.72
N LEU A 90 18.03 10.24 8.29
CA LEU A 90 17.53 11.01 9.42
C LEU A 90 17.98 10.36 10.73
N PHE A 91 18.55 11.13 11.63
CA PHE A 91 19.08 10.63 12.92
C PHE A 91 20.08 9.45 12.76
N GLY A 92 20.78 9.39 11.63
CA GLY A 92 21.70 8.31 11.31
C GLY A 92 21.06 7.05 10.72
N TYR A 93 19.76 7.04 10.42
CA TYR A 93 19.05 5.89 9.86
C TYR A 93 18.33 6.23 8.53
N ARG A 94 18.28 5.27 7.60
CA ARG A 94 17.69 5.45 6.26
C ARG A 94 16.23 4.99 6.16
N ARG A 95 15.81 4.02 6.97
CA ARG A 95 14.52 3.35 6.84
C ARG A 95 13.57 3.70 7.99
N ARG A 96 14.01 3.45 9.21
CA ARG A 96 13.19 3.57 10.42
C ARG A 96 12.56 4.95 10.61
N PRO A 97 13.27 6.09 10.55
CA PRO A 97 12.66 7.40 10.76
C PRO A 97 11.64 7.76 9.71
N TYR A 98 11.86 7.36 8.46
CA TYR A 98 10.91 7.61 7.36
C TYR A 98 9.60 6.86 7.55
N LEU A 99 9.65 5.60 8.02
CA LEU A 99 8.45 4.84 8.38
C LEU A 99 7.70 5.47 9.56
N VAL A 100 8.44 5.90 10.59
CA VAL A 100 7.84 6.61 11.74
C VAL A 100 7.13 7.87 11.28
N LEU A 101 7.79 8.71 10.50
CA LEU A 101 7.21 9.95 9.97
C LEU A 101 6.01 9.68 9.04
N SER A 102 6.10 8.66 8.19
CA SER A 102 4.99 8.30 7.30
C SER A 102 3.75 7.89 8.09
N GLY A 103 3.89 7.06 9.13
CA GLY A 103 2.76 6.66 9.97
C GLY A 103 2.11 7.85 10.69
N PHE A 104 2.91 8.75 11.26
CA PHE A 104 2.38 9.98 11.88
C PHE A 104 1.68 10.89 10.87
N LEU A 105 2.26 11.07 9.67
CA LEU A 105 1.65 11.85 8.60
C LEU A 105 0.30 11.28 8.18
N GLY A 106 0.21 9.95 8.02
CA GLY A 106 -1.04 9.28 7.68
C GLY A 106 -2.10 9.44 8.77
N THR A 107 -1.73 9.25 10.03
CA THR A 107 -2.61 9.46 11.17
C THR A 107 -3.12 10.90 11.22
N ALA A 108 -2.24 11.89 11.12
CA ALA A 108 -2.62 13.30 11.13
C ALA A 108 -3.54 13.66 9.96
N SER A 109 -3.28 13.12 8.76
CA SER A 109 -4.11 13.34 7.58
C SER A 109 -5.53 12.79 7.76
N TRP A 110 -5.68 11.57 8.27
CA TRP A 110 -7.00 10.99 8.52
C TRP A 110 -7.73 11.65 9.70
N LEU A 111 -7.01 12.07 10.74
CA LEU A 111 -7.60 12.89 11.81
C LEU A 111 -8.08 14.25 11.30
N ALA A 112 -7.32 14.89 10.41
CA ALA A 112 -7.78 16.12 9.76
C ALA A 112 -9.06 15.90 8.95
N MET A 113 -9.15 14.79 8.18
CA MET A 113 -10.37 14.39 7.47
C MET A 113 -11.54 14.17 8.41
N ALA A 114 -11.30 13.59 9.58
CA ALA A 114 -12.34 13.33 10.58
C ALA A 114 -12.85 14.60 11.28
N THR A 115 -12.05 15.67 11.36
CA THR A 115 -12.34 16.80 12.27
C THR A 115 -12.48 18.16 11.60
N VAL A 116 -11.51 18.57 10.77
CA VAL A 116 -11.39 19.98 10.31
C VAL A 116 -11.63 20.18 8.82
N VAL A 117 -11.59 19.12 8.01
CA VAL A 117 -11.76 19.23 6.56
C VAL A 117 -13.23 19.46 6.21
N ASN A 118 -13.54 20.63 5.62
CA ASN A 118 -14.90 21.03 5.25
C ASN A 118 -14.97 21.61 3.82
N THR A 119 -13.87 21.58 3.06
CA THR A 119 -13.80 22.14 1.70
C THR A 119 -13.07 21.19 0.78
N GLY A 120 -13.34 21.24 -0.52
CA GLY A 120 -12.66 20.43 -1.53
C GLY A 120 -11.14 20.63 -1.50
N TRP A 121 -10.65 21.85 -1.32
CA TRP A 121 -9.21 22.14 -1.23
C TRP A 121 -8.55 21.50 0.01
N ALA A 122 -9.20 21.59 1.16
CA ALA A 122 -8.70 20.95 2.37
C ALA A 122 -8.72 19.41 2.21
N ALA A 123 -9.75 18.86 1.57
CA ALA A 123 -9.84 17.44 1.26
C ALA A 123 -8.70 16.96 0.35
N ILE A 124 -8.41 17.70 -0.75
CA ILE A 124 -7.26 17.40 -1.62
C ILE A 124 -5.97 17.33 -0.81
N VAL A 125 -5.70 18.35 -0.01
CA VAL A 125 -4.46 18.40 0.78
C VAL A 125 -4.37 17.20 1.73
N ALA A 126 -5.42 16.93 2.50
CA ALA A 126 -5.43 15.82 3.45
C ALA A 126 -5.30 14.45 2.76
N ILE A 127 -6.03 14.21 1.67
CA ILE A 127 -5.95 12.95 0.92
C ILE A 127 -4.58 12.81 0.25
N THR A 128 -4.01 13.89 -0.29
CA THR A 128 -2.65 13.86 -0.87
C THR A 128 -1.58 13.56 0.18
N LEU A 129 -1.70 14.14 1.38
CA LEU A 129 -0.78 13.85 2.48
C LEU A 129 -0.92 12.40 2.98
N SER A 130 -2.16 11.87 3.05
CA SER A 130 -2.39 10.45 3.33
C SER A 130 -1.77 9.55 2.24
N SER A 131 -1.96 9.90 0.97
CA SER A 131 -1.36 9.21 -0.17
C SER A 131 0.17 9.25 -0.13
N LEU A 132 0.75 10.39 0.23
CA LEU A 132 2.19 10.56 0.45
C LEU A 132 2.71 9.67 1.58
N SER A 133 2.00 9.63 2.70
CA SER A 133 2.31 8.74 3.83
C SER A 133 2.43 7.27 3.37
N VAL A 134 1.42 6.79 2.65
CA VAL A 134 1.41 5.42 2.14
C VAL A 134 2.53 5.19 1.12
N ALA A 135 2.72 6.11 0.16
CA ALA A 135 3.75 5.99 -0.87
C ALA A 135 5.18 5.95 -0.30
N VAL A 136 5.46 6.78 0.72
CA VAL A 136 6.75 6.75 1.42
C VAL A 136 6.93 5.44 2.20
N GLY A 137 5.94 5.05 2.99
CA GLY A 137 5.98 3.78 3.74
C GLY A 137 6.19 2.57 2.83
N ASP A 138 5.51 2.55 1.68
CA ASP A 138 5.58 1.49 0.69
C ASP A 138 7.00 1.39 0.07
N VAL A 139 7.61 2.50 -0.32
CA VAL A 139 8.99 2.52 -0.83
C VAL A 139 9.99 1.96 0.19
N ILE A 140 9.83 2.35 1.45
CA ILE A 140 10.73 1.88 2.51
C ILE A 140 10.60 0.37 2.70
N VAL A 141 9.37 -0.13 2.75
CA VAL A 141 9.11 -1.57 2.94
C VAL A 141 9.50 -2.38 1.70
N ASP A 142 9.21 -1.88 0.50
CA ASP A 142 9.68 -2.49 -0.75
C ASP A 142 11.21 -2.64 -0.77
N SER A 143 11.95 -1.64 -0.30
CA SER A 143 13.41 -1.73 -0.22
C SER A 143 13.88 -2.82 0.76
N LEU A 144 13.21 -2.98 1.91
CA LEU A 144 13.49 -4.08 2.84
C LEU A 144 13.19 -5.44 2.22
N VAL A 145 12.07 -5.56 1.50
CA VAL A 145 11.72 -6.78 0.74
C VAL A 145 12.81 -7.11 -0.28
N VAL A 146 13.29 -6.13 -1.04
CA VAL A 146 14.36 -6.32 -2.02
C VAL A 146 15.68 -6.70 -1.36
N GLU A 147 16.06 -6.03 -0.25
CA GLU A 147 17.29 -6.34 0.51
C GLU A 147 17.25 -7.77 1.05
N ARG A 148 16.12 -8.20 1.60
CA ARG A 148 15.93 -9.56 2.08
C ARG A 148 15.93 -10.57 0.93
N ALA A 149 15.20 -10.29 -0.17
CA ALA A 149 15.13 -11.16 -1.34
C ALA A 149 16.48 -11.43 -2.00
N ARG A 150 17.41 -10.46 -1.95
CA ARG A 150 18.80 -10.64 -2.46
C ARG A 150 19.59 -11.71 -1.70
N ARG A 151 19.22 -12.02 -0.47
CA ARG A 151 19.87 -13.05 0.37
C ARG A 151 19.26 -14.44 0.16
N GLU A 152 18.17 -14.54 -0.61
CA GLU A 152 17.40 -15.74 -0.80
C GLU A 152 17.52 -16.33 -2.22
N SER A 153 17.05 -17.57 -2.39
CA SER A 153 16.86 -18.16 -3.71
C SER A 153 15.75 -17.44 -4.48
N GLN A 154 15.72 -17.61 -5.80
CA GLN A 154 14.68 -17.03 -6.65
C GLN A 154 13.25 -17.43 -6.22
N SER A 155 13.08 -18.67 -5.75
CA SER A 155 11.79 -19.14 -5.22
C SER A 155 11.45 -18.50 -3.86
N GLY A 156 12.44 -18.24 -3.02
CA GLY A 156 12.30 -17.55 -1.73
C GLY A 156 11.88 -16.10 -1.93
N ALA A 157 12.51 -15.40 -2.87
CA ALA A 157 12.13 -14.03 -3.24
C ALA A 157 10.67 -13.93 -3.71
N GLY A 158 10.21 -14.87 -4.54
CA GLY A 158 8.81 -14.93 -4.97
C GLY A 158 7.84 -15.21 -3.81
N SER A 159 8.24 -16.03 -2.85
CA SER A 159 7.45 -16.30 -1.64
C SER A 159 7.29 -15.07 -0.78
N LEU A 160 8.36 -14.30 -0.59
CA LEU A 160 8.33 -13.05 0.18
C LEU A 160 7.39 -12.01 -0.43
N GLN A 161 7.45 -11.83 -1.75
CA GLN A 161 6.54 -10.94 -2.48
C GLN A 161 5.07 -11.40 -2.35
N SER A 162 4.82 -12.71 -2.45
CA SER A 162 3.47 -13.27 -2.29
C SER A 162 2.92 -13.06 -0.87
N LEU A 163 3.77 -13.14 0.16
CA LEU A 163 3.40 -12.84 1.54
C LEU A 163 3.02 -11.37 1.73
N ALA A 164 3.83 -10.46 1.18
CA ALA A 164 3.57 -9.03 1.24
C ALA A 164 2.21 -8.67 0.63
N TRP A 165 1.96 -9.13 -0.60
CA TRP A 165 0.67 -8.94 -1.27
C TRP A 165 -0.49 -9.66 -0.57
N GLY A 166 -0.22 -10.85 -0.01
CA GLY A 166 -1.18 -11.61 0.80
C GLY A 166 -1.60 -10.85 2.06
N ALA A 167 -0.65 -10.23 2.76
CA ALA A 167 -0.93 -9.40 3.93
C ALA A 167 -1.80 -8.18 3.57
N ALA A 168 -1.47 -7.48 2.48
CA ALA A 168 -2.29 -6.37 1.97
C ALA A 168 -3.70 -6.84 1.57
N ALA A 169 -3.81 -7.98 0.88
CA ALA A 169 -5.09 -8.54 0.49
C ALA A 169 -5.96 -8.94 1.68
N LEU A 170 -5.36 -9.49 2.76
CA LEU A 170 -6.07 -9.80 4.00
C LEU A 170 -6.60 -8.53 4.67
N GLY A 171 -5.80 -7.47 4.77
CA GLY A 171 -6.25 -6.18 5.28
C GLY A 171 -7.40 -5.61 4.44
N GLY A 172 -7.28 -5.66 3.12
CA GLY A 172 -8.31 -5.24 2.17
C GLY A 172 -9.59 -6.06 2.28
N LEU A 173 -9.50 -7.37 2.46
CA LEU A 173 -10.64 -8.25 2.64
C LEU A 173 -11.44 -7.92 3.91
N LEU A 174 -10.73 -7.72 5.03
CA LEU A 174 -11.36 -7.35 6.30
C LEU A 174 -12.14 -6.03 6.18
N THR A 175 -11.62 -5.06 5.44
CA THR A 175 -12.21 -3.73 5.33
C THR A 175 -13.16 -3.58 4.14
N ALA A 176 -13.18 -4.53 3.20
CA ALA A 176 -14.05 -4.47 2.03
C ALA A 176 -15.53 -4.36 2.40
N TYR A 177 -15.99 -5.21 3.32
CA TYR A 177 -17.35 -5.18 3.84
C TYR A 177 -17.54 -4.14 4.94
N LEU A 178 -16.57 -4.06 5.89
CA LEU A 178 -16.66 -3.14 7.02
C LEU A 178 -16.78 -1.68 6.60
N GLY A 179 -16.14 -1.27 5.49
CA GLY A 179 -16.23 0.09 4.98
C GLY A 179 -17.66 0.49 4.58
N GLY A 180 -18.40 -0.41 3.92
CA GLY A 180 -19.82 -0.19 3.60
C GLY A 180 -20.71 -0.25 4.84
N LEU A 181 -20.50 -1.26 5.67
CA LEU A 181 -21.26 -1.45 6.90
C LEU A 181 -21.13 -0.26 7.87
N LEU A 182 -19.91 0.25 8.07
CA LEU A 182 -19.71 1.41 8.93
C LEU A 182 -20.39 2.66 8.39
N LEU A 183 -20.44 2.86 7.07
CA LEU A 183 -21.13 4.00 6.46
C LEU A 183 -22.65 3.89 6.50
N GLU A 184 -23.18 2.69 6.69
CA GLU A 184 -24.64 2.50 6.90
C GLU A 184 -25.08 2.98 8.29
N TYR A 185 -24.21 2.77 9.30
CA TYR A 185 -24.55 3.05 10.71
C TYR A 185 -23.84 4.27 11.31
N ALA A 186 -22.86 4.83 10.59
CA ALA A 186 -22.06 5.97 11.04
C ALA A 186 -21.73 6.90 9.88
N ASP A 187 -21.35 8.12 10.20
CA ASP A 187 -20.96 9.12 9.21
C ASP A 187 -19.55 8.88 8.62
N THR A 188 -19.23 9.58 7.55
CA THR A 188 -17.93 9.52 6.88
C THR A 188 -16.78 9.91 7.81
N ARG A 189 -17.01 10.86 8.72
CA ARG A 189 -16.01 11.36 9.68
C ARG A 189 -15.64 10.31 10.73
N PHE A 190 -16.61 9.55 11.19
CA PHE A 190 -16.34 8.43 12.08
C PHE A 190 -15.43 7.40 11.41
N VAL A 191 -15.71 7.06 10.15
CA VAL A 191 -14.87 6.11 9.38
C VAL A 191 -13.44 6.65 9.21
N PHE A 192 -13.27 7.95 8.98
CA PHE A 192 -11.94 8.59 8.94
C PHE A 192 -11.23 8.52 10.28
N GLY A 193 -11.96 8.76 11.39
CA GLY A 193 -11.42 8.64 12.75
C GLY A 193 -10.93 7.23 13.06
N VAL A 194 -11.71 6.20 12.72
CA VAL A 194 -11.28 4.80 12.81
C VAL A 194 -10.07 4.53 11.94
N THR A 195 -10.08 5.02 10.69
CA THR A 195 -8.97 4.83 9.75
C THR A 195 -7.67 5.48 10.25
N ALA A 196 -7.75 6.61 10.96
CA ALA A 196 -6.61 7.32 11.51
C ALA A 196 -5.79 6.49 12.52
N THR A 197 -6.39 5.47 13.12
CA THR A 197 -5.71 4.62 14.12
C THR A 197 -4.70 3.65 13.48
N PHE A 198 -4.86 3.31 12.20
CA PHE A 198 -4.03 2.29 11.56
C PHE A 198 -2.64 2.76 11.13
N PRO A 199 -2.44 3.97 10.58
CA PRO A 199 -1.10 4.42 10.19
C PRO A 199 -0.13 4.53 11.38
N ILE A 200 -0.64 4.76 12.60
CA ILE A 200 0.23 4.80 13.80
C ILE A 200 0.89 3.45 14.08
N VAL A 201 0.25 2.34 13.66
CA VAL A 201 0.84 0.99 13.75
C VAL A 201 2.12 0.92 12.93
N VAL A 202 2.16 1.59 11.75
CA VAL A 202 3.37 1.66 10.90
C VAL A 202 4.51 2.31 11.66
N SER A 203 4.25 3.42 12.37
CA SER A 203 5.25 4.07 13.24
C SER A 203 5.73 3.15 14.36
N GLY A 204 4.83 2.36 14.94
CA GLY A 204 5.16 1.41 16.01
C GLY A 204 6.03 0.25 15.51
N VAL A 205 5.65 -0.40 14.40
CA VAL A 205 6.40 -1.55 13.86
C VAL A 205 7.73 -1.15 13.21
N ALA A 206 7.95 0.12 12.88
CA ALA A 206 9.23 0.62 12.41
C ALA A 206 10.39 0.30 13.38
N TRP A 207 10.11 0.20 14.68
CA TRP A 207 11.09 -0.15 15.71
C TRP A 207 11.50 -1.64 15.71
N LEU A 208 10.77 -2.49 15.02
CA LEU A 208 11.12 -3.90 14.82
C LEU A 208 12.18 -4.10 13.72
N ILE A 209 12.45 -3.07 12.92
CA ILE A 209 13.44 -3.13 11.84
C ILE A 209 14.83 -2.99 12.47
N ALA A 210 15.68 -3.98 12.27
CA ALA A 210 17.07 -3.91 12.64
C ALA A 210 17.82 -3.10 11.57
N GLU A 211 18.31 -1.93 11.94
CA GLU A 211 19.04 -1.03 11.04
C GLU A 211 20.26 -0.49 11.77
N ASP A 212 21.44 -0.64 11.18
CA ASP A 212 22.68 -0.09 11.69
C ASP A 212 22.79 1.40 11.35
N PRO A 213 23.30 2.22 12.28
CA PRO A 213 23.54 3.64 12.01
C PRO A 213 24.53 3.84 10.86
N VAL A 214 24.19 4.76 9.97
CA VAL A 214 25.07 5.16 8.87
C VAL A 214 26.16 6.11 9.38
N THR A 215 27.39 5.67 9.32
CA THR A 215 28.55 6.44 9.82
C THR A 215 29.15 7.40 8.78
N GLU A 216 28.94 7.14 7.48
CA GLU A 216 29.46 7.96 6.39
C GLU A 216 28.34 8.58 5.57
N THR A 217 28.27 9.90 5.57
CA THR A 217 27.28 10.67 4.83
C THR A 217 27.91 11.50 3.72
N SER A 218 28.28 10.87 2.63
CA SER A 218 28.47 11.61 1.36
C SER A 218 27.18 11.62 0.57
N THR A 219 26.17 12.27 1.13
CA THR A 219 24.80 12.36 0.61
C THR A 219 24.76 12.71 -0.88
N TRP A 220 25.52 13.73 -1.29
CA TRP A 220 25.53 14.20 -2.69
C TRP A 220 26.21 13.21 -3.65
N GLN A 221 27.23 12.46 -3.19
CA GLN A 221 27.87 11.43 -4.03
C GLN A 221 26.96 10.23 -4.23
N VAL A 222 26.21 9.82 -3.20
CA VAL A 222 25.23 8.73 -3.30
C VAL A 222 24.10 9.12 -4.28
N ILE A 223 23.51 10.30 -4.11
CA ILE A 223 22.45 10.81 -5.02
C ILE A 223 22.98 10.96 -6.45
N GLY A 224 24.17 11.56 -6.62
CA GLY A 224 24.76 11.71 -7.94
C GLY A 224 25.01 10.37 -8.65
N GLY A 225 25.46 9.36 -7.91
CA GLY A 225 25.61 7.99 -8.39
C GLY A 225 24.28 7.36 -8.83
N GLN A 226 23.25 7.49 -8.00
CA GLN A 226 21.92 6.97 -8.28
C GLN A 226 21.27 7.65 -9.51
N ILE A 227 21.38 8.98 -9.63
CA ILE A 227 20.89 9.74 -10.79
C ILE A 227 21.61 9.29 -12.07
N LYS A 228 22.94 9.09 -12.02
CA LYS A 228 23.72 8.59 -13.16
C LYS A 228 23.28 7.18 -13.56
N GLN A 229 23.05 6.28 -12.61
CA GLN A 229 22.53 4.94 -12.86
C GLN A 229 21.13 4.98 -13.47
N LEU A 230 20.24 5.81 -12.92
CA LEU A 230 18.87 5.99 -13.43
C LEU A 230 18.89 6.51 -14.88
N LYS A 231 19.71 7.54 -15.15
CA LYS A 231 19.87 8.08 -16.51
C LYS A 231 20.40 7.01 -17.47
N GLY A 232 21.38 6.22 -17.03
CA GLY A 232 21.89 5.09 -17.81
C GLY A 232 20.85 4.00 -18.07
N ALA A 233 19.99 3.73 -17.10
CA ALA A 233 18.90 2.75 -17.24
C ALA A 233 17.81 3.24 -18.20
N ILE A 234 17.32 4.46 -18.03
CA ILE A 234 16.24 5.04 -18.88
C ILE A 234 16.63 5.13 -20.35
N THR A 235 17.91 5.26 -20.66
CA THR A 235 18.38 5.28 -22.06
C THR A 235 18.38 3.92 -22.72
N GLN A 236 18.25 2.82 -21.97
CA GLN A 236 18.22 1.47 -22.52
C GLN A 236 16.85 1.13 -23.10
N LYS A 237 16.81 0.72 -24.36
CA LYS A 237 15.58 0.35 -25.07
C LYS A 237 14.79 -0.75 -24.35
N VAL A 238 15.49 -1.68 -23.73
CA VAL A 238 14.89 -2.79 -22.94
C VAL A 238 14.11 -2.29 -21.73
N ILE A 239 14.44 -1.12 -21.21
CA ILE A 239 13.78 -0.51 -20.04
C ILE A 239 12.70 0.48 -20.46
N TRP A 240 13.03 1.43 -21.34
CA TRP A 240 12.09 2.51 -21.65
C TRP A 240 10.90 2.05 -22.51
N MET A 241 11.05 1.05 -23.40
CA MET A 241 9.91 0.58 -24.21
C MET A 241 8.80 -0.07 -23.37
N PRO A 242 9.09 -1.04 -22.47
CA PRO A 242 8.06 -1.56 -21.56
C PRO A 242 7.48 -0.48 -20.63
N ALA A 243 8.34 0.44 -20.14
CA ALA A 243 7.88 1.54 -19.29
C ALA A 243 6.93 2.48 -20.03
N LEU A 244 7.23 2.83 -21.30
CA LEU A 244 6.34 3.63 -22.14
C LEU A 244 5.01 2.92 -22.40
N PHE A 245 5.05 1.62 -22.69
CA PHE A 245 3.83 0.82 -22.88
C PHE A 245 2.94 0.85 -21.63
N LEU A 246 3.52 0.58 -20.45
CA LEU A 246 2.81 0.63 -19.19
C LEU A 246 2.27 2.03 -18.89
N PHE A 247 3.06 3.07 -19.17
CA PHE A 247 2.63 4.45 -19.01
C PHE A 247 1.41 4.77 -19.87
N LEU A 248 1.46 4.45 -21.17
CA LEU A 248 0.35 4.69 -22.10
C LEU A 248 -0.90 3.91 -21.71
N TRP A 249 -0.73 2.67 -21.27
CA TRP A 249 -1.83 1.83 -20.80
C TRP A 249 -2.48 2.40 -19.52
N GLN A 250 -1.67 2.84 -18.55
CA GLN A 250 -2.17 3.40 -17.30
C GLN A 250 -2.68 4.85 -17.43
N ALA A 251 -2.24 5.58 -18.44
CA ALA A 251 -2.72 6.94 -18.74
C ALA A 251 -4.14 6.96 -19.34
N THR A 252 -4.72 5.80 -19.64
CA THR A 252 -6.10 5.71 -20.12
C THR A 252 -7.07 6.17 -19.04
N PRO A 253 -7.96 7.15 -19.32
CA PRO A 253 -8.94 7.63 -18.34
C PRO A 253 -9.84 6.50 -17.85
N THR A 254 -10.11 6.47 -16.54
CA THR A 254 -11.05 5.54 -15.93
C THR A 254 -12.41 6.20 -15.71
N ALA A 255 -13.47 5.40 -15.72
CA ALA A 255 -14.83 5.88 -15.46
C ALA A 255 -15.23 5.75 -13.97
N ASP A 256 -14.28 5.50 -13.07
CA ASP A 256 -14.56 5.13 -11.69
C ASP A 256 -15.45 6.13 -10.96
N ALA A 257 -15.14 7.44 -11.07
CA ALA A 257 -15.94 8.48 -10.44
C ALA A 257 -17.35 8.54 -11.04
N ALA A 258 -17.47 8.55 -12.38
CA ALA A 258 -18.76 8.59 -13.06
C ALA A 258 -19.59 7.35 -12.73
N PHE A 259 -18.97 6.17 -12.71
CA PHE A 259 -19.62 4.92 -12.35
C PHE A 259 -20.10 4.89 -10.90
N PHE A 260 -19.31 5.44 -9.96
CA PHE A 260 -19.73 5.59 -8.57
C PHE A 260 -20.98 6.46 -8.44
N PHE A 261 -21.03 7.62 -9.14
CA PHE A 261 -22.20 8.49 -9.12
C PHE A 261 -23.41 7.81 -9.77
N PHE A 262 -23.25 7.14 -10.89
CA PHE A 262 -24.31 6.38 -11.55
C PHE A 262 -24.88 5.30 -10.62
N THR A 263 -24.04 4.51 -9.99
CA THR A 263 -24.50 3.44 -9.09
C THR A 263 -25.21 3.96 -7.85
N THR A 264 -24.80 5.11 -7.30
CA THR A 264 -25.39 5.67 -6.08
C THR A 264 -26.59 6.56 -6.37
N ASN A 265 -26.61 7.36 -7.46
CA ASN A 265 -27.68 8.29 -7.75
C ASN A 265 -28.78 7.68 -8.62
N ASP A 266 -28.41 6.99 -9.71
CA ASP A 266 -29.38 6.45 -10.66
C ASP A 266 -29.87 5.05 -10.27
N LEU A 267 -28.97 4.18 -9.74
CA LEU A 267 -29.33 2.83 -9.30
C LEU A 267 -29.70 2.76 -7.82
N GLY A 268 -29.43 3.80 -7.02
CA GLY A 268 -29.78 3.87 -5.60
C GLY A 268 -29.02 2.85 -4.75
N PHE A 269 -27.80 2.46 -5.12
CA PHE A 269 -27.02 1.50 -4.34
C PHE A 269 -26.55 2.11 -3.04
N GLU A 270 -26.90 1.48 -1.93
CA GLU A 270 -26.52 1.85 -0.58
C GLU A 270 -25.06 1.49 -0.27
N PRO A 271 -24.43 2.17 0.72
CA PRO A 271 -23.04 1.90 1.10
C PRO A 271 -22.77 0.44 1.47
N GLU A 272 -23.70 -0.21 2.17
CA GLU A 272 -23.57 -1.63 2.54
C GLU A 272 -23.50 -2.53 1.30
N PHE A 273 -24.35 -2.30 0.31
CA PHE A 273 -24.33 -3.07 -0.94
C PHE A 273 -23.00 -2.91 -1.69
N LEU A 274 -22.49 -1.69 -1.78
CA LEU A 274 -21.18 -1.41 -2.38
C LEU A 274 -20.04 -2.10 -1.59
N GLY A 275 -20.17 -2.18 -0.27
CA GLY A 275 -19.28 -2.97 0.59
C GLY A 275 -19.32 -4.46 0.26
N ARG A 276 -20.50 -5.03 0.05
CA ARG A 276 -20.67 -6.45 -0.39
C ARG A 276 -20.03 -6.70 -1.75
N VAL A 277 -20.21 -5.80 -2.71
CA VAL A 277 -19.57 -5.89 -4.03
C VAL A 277 -18.05 -5.91 -3.89
N ARG A 278 -17.48 -5.03 -3.06
CA ARG A 278 -16.03 -5.01 -2.77
C ARG A 278 -15.56 -6.31 -2.12
N LEU A 279 -16.31 -6.85 -1.19
CA LEU A 279 -15.99 -8.14 -0.55
C LEU A 279 -15.90 -9.26 -1.58
N VAL A 280 -16.90 -9.37 -2.45
CA VAL A 280 -16.93 -10.39 -3.53
C VAL A 280 -15.74 -10.19 -4.48
N THR A 281 -15.46 -8.95 -4.88
CA THR A 281 -14.30 -8.62 -5.73
C THR A 281 -12.97 -8.98 -5.06
N SER A 282 -12.83 -8.72 -3.76
CA SER A 282 -11.63 -9.06 -3.00
C SER A 282 -11.44 -10.57 -2.90
N ILE A 283 -12.51 -11.32 -2.64
CA ILE A 283 -12.48 -12.79 -2.64
C ILE A 283 -12.13 -13.33 -4.03
N ALA A 284 -12.76 -12.83 -5.07
CA ALA A 284 -12.48 -13.22 -6.44
C ALA A 284 -11.02 -12.95 -6.83
N SER A 285 -10.46 -11.82 -6.39
CA SER A 285 -9.05 -11.47 -6.61
C SER A 285 -8.11 -12.45 -5.90
N LEU A 286 -8.40 -12.85 -4.65
CA LEU A 286 -7.62 -13.85 -3.94
C LEU A 286 -7.68 -15.22 -4.61
N ILE A 287 -8.87 -15.63 -5.08
CA ILE A 287 -9.03 -16.85 -5.87
C ILE A 287 -8.21 -16.76 -7.16
N GLY A 288 -8.26 -15.62 -7.86
CA GLY A 288 -7.48 -15.36 -9.07
C GLY A 288 -5.97 -15.49 -8.84
N ILE A 289 -5.46 -14.92 -7.74
CA ILE A 289 -4.06 -15.08 -7.33
C ILE A 289 -3.72 -16.57 -7.08
N GLY A 290 -4.60 -17.30 -6.39
CA GLY A 290 -4.43 -18.72 -6.15
C GLY A 290 -4.39 -19.55 -7.45
N VAL A 291 -5.29 -19.25 -8.37
CA VAL A 291 -5.32 -19.88 -9.72
C VAL A 291 -4.05 -19.57 -10.49
N PHE A 292 -3.64 -18.30 -10.51
CA PHE A 292 -2.39 -17.90 -11.16
C PHE A 292 -1.18 -18.66 -10.58
N GLN A 293 -1.05 -18.68 -9.27
CA GLN A 293 0.05 -19.37 -8.58
C GLN A 293 0.04 -20.89 -8.84
N ARG A 294 -1.13 -21.49 -8.94
CA ARG A 294 -1.25 -22.94 -9.13
C ARG A 294 -1.05 -23.38 -10.58
N PHE A 295 -1.58 -22.62 -11.53
CA PHE A 295 -1.72 -23.08 -12.92
C PHE A 295 -0.97 -22.21 -13.92
N LEU A 296 -0.85 -20.89 -13.69
CA LEU A 296 -0.39 -19.94 -14.70
C LEU A 296 1.06 -19.45 -14.50
N LYS A 297 1.64 -19.59 -13.32
CA LYS A 297 3.00 -19.08 -13.02
C LYS A 297 4.11 -19.63 -13.93
N ALA A 298 3.91 -20.82 -14.52
CA ALA A 298 4.85 -21.44 -15.43
C ALA A 298 4.54 -21.18 -16.91
N VAL A 299 3.39 -20.55 -17.20
CA VAL A 299 2.96 -20.24 -18.57
C VAL A 299 3.62 -18.93 -19.02
N PRO A 300 4.21 -18.88 -20.23
CA PRO A 300 4.78 -17.65 -20.76
C PRO A 300 3.73 -16.53 -20.84
N PHE A 301 4.12 -15.30 -20.46
CA PHE A 301 3.20 -14.16 -20.48
C PHE A 301 2.53 -13.92 -21.83
N ARG A 302 3.24 -14.16 -22.94
CA ARG A 302 2.65 -14.08 -24.30
C ARG A 302 1.45 -14.99 -24.48
N THR A 303 1.45 -16.16 -23.89
CA THR A 303 0.32 -17.12 -23.96
C THR A 303 -0.82 -16.73 -23.05
N ILE A 304 -0.54 -16.03 -21.94
CA ILE A 304 -1.58 -15.56 -21.00
C ILE A 304 -2.33 -14.36 -21.58
N PHE A 305 -1.64 -13.50 -22.35
CA PHE A 305 -2.22 -12.26 -22.90
C PHE A 305 -2.63 -12.35 -24.39
N ALA A 306 -2.46 -13.50 -25.04
CA ALA A 306 -2.94 -13.74 -26.39
C ALA A 306 -4.37 -14.27 -26.40
#